data_90abf4d5b246cabc3f58c9d14c8a98ed
#
_entry.id   90abf4d5b246cabc3f58c9d14c8a98ed
#
_cell.length_a   1.000
_cell.length_b   1.000
_cell.length_c   1.000
_cell.angle_alpha   90.00
_cell.angle_beta   90.00
_cell.angle_gamma   90.00
#
_symmetry.space_group_name_H-M   'P 1'
#
loop_
_entity.id
_entity.type
_entity.pdbx_description
1 polymer ?
#
loop_
_entity_poly.entity_id
_entity_poly.type
_entity_poly.pdbx_seq_one_letter_code
_entity_poly.pdbx_strand_id
1 'polypeptide(L)'
;MPIQCFRLVALLVFLASPLVSQAATDDLDQADESQGQAAQSTVARYQCEGGVRLEAAYLNLPNGDSFATLEYKGHLIPMHISQSGSGALYVADDEQNSYRWHTKGERGRLSFMAADHTAKEESILDDCKELPGLK
;
A
#
# COMPACT_ATOMS: atom_id res chain seq x y z
N MET A 1 55.77 50.82 55.63
CA MET A 1 56.52 51.59 54.61
C MET A 1 56.70 50.69 53.37
N PRO A 2 56.61 51.22 52.20
CA PRO A 2 55.58 52.11 51.63
C PRO A 2 54.71 51.44 50.60
N ILE A 3 53.59 51.90 50.53
CA ILE A 3 52.59 52.13 49.51
C ILE A 3 53.15 52.22 48.09
N GLN A 4 52.68 51.44 47.17
CA GLN A 4 52.64 51.80 45.74
C GLN A 4 51.34 51.44 45.08
N CYS A 5 50.62 52.47 44.77
CA CYS A 5 49.50 52.49 43.82
C CYS A 5 49.91 51.96 42.43
N PHE A 6 49.20 51.06 41.91
CA PHE A 6 49.19 50.83 40.47
C PHE A 6 47.80 50.95 39.93
N ARG A 7 47.70 51.81 38.97
CA ARG A 7 46.53 52.30 38.26
C ARG A 7 45.77 51.18 37.50
N LEU A 8 44.46 51.22 37.67
CA LEU A 8 43.51 50.58 36.79
C LEU A 8 43.65 51.14 35.39
N VAL A 9 43.91 50.29 34.46
CA VAL A 9 43.62 50.55 33.05
C VAL A 9 42.50 49.59 32.66
N ALA A 10 41.32 50.16 32.55
CA ALA A 10 40.13 49.42 32.02
C ALA A 10 40.27 49.32 30.50
N LEU A 11 40.50 48.10 30.02
CA LEU A 11 40.46 47.81 28.58
C LEU A 11 39.05 47.33 28.26
N LEU A 12 38.25 48.22 27.69
CA LEU A 12 36.95 47.90 27.12
C LEU A 12 37.16 47.12 25.82
N VAL A 13 37.03 45.79 25.88
CA VAL A 13 36.94 44.96 24.70
C VAL A 13 35.50 44.90 24.27
N PHE A 14 35.16 45.60 23.20
CA PHE A 14 33.91 45.47 22.49
C PHE A 14 33.91 44.13 21.75
N LEU A 15 33.23 43.14 22.30
CA LEU A 15 32.88 41.93 21.59
C LEU A 15 31.72 42.22 20.65
N ALA A 16 32.04 42.44 19.39
CA ALA A 16 31.07 42.45 18.31
C ALA A 16 30.54 41.00 18.13
N SER A 17 29.34 40.76 18.58
CA SER A 17 28.61 39.50 18.30
C SER A 17 28.16 39.52 16.85
N PRO A 18 28.53 38.55 16.03
CA PRO A 18 27.86 38.37 14.74
C PRO A 18 26.43 37.91 14.97
N LEU A 19 25.46 38.64 14.47
CA LEU A 19 24.09 38.23 14.28
C LEU A 19 24.11 37.10 13.25
N VAL A 20 24.10 35.86 13.73
CA VAL A 20 23.78 34.71 12.89
C VAL A 20 22.29 34.77 12.60
N SER A 21 21.97 35.23 11.42
CA SER A 21 20.63 35.10 10.85
C SER A 21 20.34 33.61 10.67
N GLN A 22 19.62 33.02 11.60
CA GLN A 22 19.06 31.71 11.41
C GLN A 22 17.95 31.83 10.38
N ALA A 23 18.26 31.47 9.14
CA ALA A 23 17.24 31.19 8.16
C ALA A 23 16.36 30.07 8.73
N ALA A 24 15.09 30.35 8.89
CA ALA A 24 14.08 29.34 9.17
C ALA A 24 14.09 28.35 8.01
N THR A 25 14.72 27.22 8.22
CA THR A 25 14.45 26.05 7.39
C THR A 25 13.06 25.59 7.78
N ASP A 26 12.13 25.71 6.85
CA ASP A 26 10.80 25.14 6.93
C ASP A 26 10.93 23.66 7.30
N ASP A 27 10.50 23.33 8.52
CA ASP A 27 10.25 21.97 8.97
C ASP A 27 9.07 21.40 8.19
N LEU A 28 9.34 20.93 6.96
CA LEU A 28 8.39 20.12 6.19
C LEU A 28 8.74 18.64 6.23
N ASP A 29 9.61 18.20 7.13
CA ASP A 29 10.01 16.79 7.30
C ASP A 29 9.73 16.27 8.72
N GLN A 30 8.57 16.60 9.27
CA GLN A 30 7.94 15.69 10.22
C GLN A 30 6.87 14.89 9.47
N ALA A 31 7.31 14.03 8.56
CA ALA A 31 6.56 12.84 8.27
C ALA A 31 6.41 12.12 9.62
N ASP A 32 5.20 12.15 10.15
CA ASP A 32 4.77 11.31 11.26
C ASP A 32 5.16 9.87 10.90
N GLU A 33 6.30 9.41 11.40
CA GLU A 33 6.64 7.98 11.44
C GLU A 33 5.71 7.32 12.47
N SER A 34 4.42 7.38 12.18
CA SER A 34 3.49 6.39 12.63
C SER A 34 4.06 5.06 12.14
N GLN A 35 4.59 4.26 13.05
CA GLN A 35 5.02 2.88 12.81
C GLN A 35 3.79 2.03 12.49
N GLY A 36 3.02 2.47 11.49
CA GLY A 36 1.96 1.73 10.86
C GLY A 36 2.57 0.70 9.94
N GLN A 37 2.10 -0.53 10.06
CA GLN A 37 2.45 -1.60 9.14
C GLN A 37 2.28 -1.10 7.70
N ALA A 38 3.32 -1.20 6.87
CA ALA A 38 3.28 -0.71 5.49
C ALA A 38 2.27 -1.51 4.65
N ALA A 39 1.68 -0.86 3.65
CA ALA A 39 0.88 -1.54 2.65
C ALA A 39 1.73 -2.61 1.95
N GLN A 40 1.14 -3.76 1.69
CA GLN A 40 1.81 -4.89 1.03
C GLN A 40 1.20 -5.12 -0.35
N SER A 41 2.05 -5.19 -1.37
CA SER A 41 1.65 -5.55 -2.72
C SER A 41 2.27 -6.88 -3.14
N THR A 42 1.49 -7.70 -3.85
CA THR A 42 1.92 -9.01 -4.34
C THR A 42 1.30 -9.26 -5.71
N VAL A 43 2.04 -9.93 -6.59
CA VAL A 43 1.54 -10.41 -7.87
C VAL A 43 1.56 -11.93 -7.86
N ALA A 44 0.45 -12.55 -8.21
CA ALA A 44 0.31 -13.99 -8.34
C ALA A 44 -0.16 -14.35 -9.73
N ARG A 45 0.35 -15.46 -10.26
CA ARG A 45 -0.01 -16.02 -11.56
C ARG A 45 -0.70 -17.35 -11.35
N TYR A 46 -1.75 -17.56 -12.08
CA TYR A 46 -2.55 -18.77 -11.97
C TYR A 46 -2.67 -19.47 -13.31
N GLN A 47 -2.70 -20.78 -13.23
CA GLN A 47 -3.10 -21.63 -14.35
C GLN A 47 -4.39 -22.34 -13.99
N CYS A 48 -5.44 -22.07 -14.76
CA CYS A 48 -6.78 -22.60 -14.56
C CYS A 48 -7.04 -23.82 -15.44
N GLU A 49 -8.19 -24.45 -15.26
CA GLU A 49 -8.70 -25.49 -16.11
C GLU A 49 -8.69 -25.05 -17.59
N GLY A 50 -8.42 -25.97 -18.51
CA GLY A 50 -8.28 -25.66 -19.94
C GLY A 50 -7.00 -24.90 -20.31
N GLY A 51 -6.05 -24.73 -19.37
CA GLY A 51 -4.77 -24.07 -19.64
C GLY A 51 -4.85 -22.54 -19.69
N VAL A 52 -5.97 -21.97 -19.29
CA VAL A 52 -6.14 -20.51 -19.21
C VAL A 52 -5.24 -19.95 -18.12
N ARG A 53 -4.57 -18.84 -18.42
CA ARG A 53 -3.73 -18.13 -17.46
C ARG A 53 -4.40 -16.86 -17.00
N LEU A 54 -4.27 -16.58 -15.70
CA LEU A 54 -4.66 -15.35 -15.05
C LEU A 54 -3.46 -14.75 -14.31
N GLU A 55 -3.48 -13.44 -14.19
CA GLU A 55 -2.55 -12.71 -13.33
C GLU A 55 -3.36 -11.79 -12.40
N ALA A 56 -3.00 -11.77 -11.13
CA ALA A 56 -3.66 -10.94 -10.13
C ALA A 56 -2.61 -10.14 -9.35
N ALA A 57 -2.79 -8.83 -9.29
CA ALA A 57 -2.06 -7.95 -8.41
C ALA A 57 -2.91 -7.64 -7.18
N TYR A 58 -2.35 -7.86 -6.00
CA TYR A 58 -3.03 -7.62 -4.72
C TYR A 58 -2.38 -6.44 -3.99
N LEU A 59 -3.20 -5.64 -3.34
CA LEU A 59 -2.78 -4.59 -2.43
C LEU A 59 -3.51 -4.76 -1.10
N ASN A 60 -2.77 -5.07 -0.04
CA ASN A 60 -3.29 -5.21 1.31
C ASN A 60 -2.87 -4.00 2.14
N LEU A 61 -3.84 -3.32 2.72
CA LEU A 61 -3.62 -2.14 3.56
C LEU A 61 -3.59 -2.52 5.05
N PRO A 62 -2.88 -1.74 5.87
CA PRO A 62 -2.77 -2.02 7.31
C PRO A 62 -4.11 -1.98 8.07
N ASN A 63 -5.08 -1.24 7.55
CA ASN A 63 -6.43 -1.13 8.12
C ASN A 63 -7.33 -2.35 7.84
N GLY A 64 -6.82 -3.34 7.10
CA GLY A 64 -7.53 -4.56 6.72
C GLY A 64 -8.24 -4.50 5.36
N ASP A 65 -8.25 -3.34 4.71
CA ASP A 65 -8.75 -3.24 3.33
C ASP A 65 -7.81 -3.99 2.37
N SER A 66 -8.39 -4.65 1.39
CA SER A 66 -7.64 -5.38 0.38
C SER A 66 -8.29 -5.19 -0.98
N PHE A 67 -7.44 -4.99 -1.97
CA PHE A 67 -7.82 -4.79 -3.36
C PHE A 67 -7.10 -5.80 -4.23
N ALA A 68 -7.72 -6.14 -5.36
CA ALA A 68 -7.08 -6.93 -6.39
C ALA A 68 -7.30 -6.27 -7.75
N THR A 69 -6.36 -6.45 -8.66
CA THR A 69 -6.57 -6.18 -10.09
C THR A 69 -6.30 -7.49 -10.81
N LEU A 70 -7.33 -8.04 -11.43
CA LEU A 70 -7.25 -9.28 -12.16
C LEU A 70 -7.10 -9.00 -13.66
N GLU A 71 -6.09 -9.59 -14.31
CA GLU A 71 -5.99 -9.60 -15.76
C GLU A 71 -6.70 -10.84 -16.29
N TYR A 72 -7.72 -10.62 -17.11
CA TYR A 72 -8.48 -11.69 -17.78
C TYR A 72 -8.85 -11.30 -19.19
N LYS A 73 -8.46 -12.11 -20.16
CA LYS A 73 -8.72 -11.90 -21.61
C LYS A 73 -8.31 -10.49 -22.12
N GLY A 74 -7.18 -9.97 -21.61
CA GLY A 74 -6.66 -8.66 -22.01
C GLY A 74 -7.35 -7.48 -21.32
N HIS A 75 -8.21 -7.72 -20.34
CA HIS A 75 -8.86 -6.69 -19.54
C HIS A 75 -8.33 -6.70 -18.12
N LEU A 76 -8.06 -5.51 -17.59
CA LEU A 76 -7.76 -5.32 -16.16
C LEU A 76 -9.08 -5.05 -15.44
N ILE A 77 -9.35 -5.85 -14.40
CA ILE A 77 -10.58 -5.80 -13.62
C ILE A 77 -10.21 -5.36 -12.19
N PRO A 78 -10.43 -4.09 -11.83
CA PRO A 78 -10.27 -3.64 -10.44
C PRO A 78 -11.33 -4.27 -9.55
N MET A 79 -10.92 -4.69 -8.36
CA MET A 79 -11.75 -5.43 -7.42
C MET A 79 -11.43 -5.03 -5.99
N HIS A 80 -12.41 -5.11 -5.11
CA HIS A 80 -12.25 -4.92 -3.67
C HIS A 80 -12.63 -6.19 -2.91
N ILE A 81 -12.05 -6.33 -1.71
CA ILE A 81 -12.36 -7.46 -0.82
C ILE A 81 -13.82 -7.39 -0.37
N SER A 82 -14.47 -8.53 -0.34
CA SER A 82 -15.83 -8.70 0.14
C SER A 82 -15.90 -9.79 1.21
N GLN A 83 -16.99 -9.81 1.96
CA GLN A 83 -17.17 -10.82 3.00
C GLN A 83 -17.23 -12.23 2.41
N SER A 84 -16.47 -13.14 3.01
CA SER A 84 -16.42 -14.55 2.62
C SER A 84 -16.41 -15.43 3.86
N GLY A 85 -17.03 -16.62 3.76
CA GLY A 85 -16.99 -17.61 4.83
C GLY A 85 -15.63 -18.28 5.00
N SER A 86 -14.83 -18.34 3.94
CA SER A 86 -13.45 -18.84 3.96
C SER A 86 -12.67 -18.34 2.75
N GLY A 87 -11.38 -18.13 2.91
CA GLY A 87 -10.52 -17.54 1.87
C GLY A 87 -10.81 -16.06 1.66
N ALA A 88 -10.37 -15.52 0.55
CA ALA A 88 -10.58 -14.12 0.15
C ALA A 88 -11.49 -14.06 -1.08
N LEU A 89 -12.54 -13.26 -1.01
CA LEU A 89 -13.45 -12.99 -2.12
C LEU A 89 -13.26 -11.55 -2.56
N TYR A 90 -12.85 -11.36 -3.81
CA TYR A 90 -12.78 -10.05 -4.45
C TYR A 90 -13.92 -9.89 -5.44
N VAL A 91 -14.58 -8.75 -5.40
CA VAL A 91 -15.71 -8.42 -6.28
C VAL A 91 -15.31 -7.22 -7.14
N ALA A 92 -15.61 -7.29 -8.44
CA ALA A 92 -15.33 -6.21 -9.35
C ALA A 92 -16.02 -4.92 -8.95
N ASP A 93 -15.30 -3.78 -9.11
CA ASP A 93 -15.85 -2.45 -8.83
C ASP A 93 -16.95 -2.05 -9.84
N ASP A 94 -16.91 -2.63 -11.04
CA ASP A 94 -17.97 -2.48 -12.05
C ASP A 94 -19.12 -3.45 -11.76
N GLU A 95 -20.20 -2.92 -11.19
CA GLU A 95 -21.39 -3.72 -10.87
C GLU A 95 -22.09 -4.30 -12.10
N GLN A 96 -21.90 -3.71 -13.27
CA GLN A 96 -22.47 -4.22 -14.52
C GLN A 96 -21.70 -5.43 -15.06
N ASN A 97 -20.43 -5.53 -14.70
CA ASN A 97 -19.52 -6.63 -15.02
C ASN A 97 -18.98 -7.25 -13.74
N SER A 98 -19.86 -7.76 -12.91
CA SER A 98 -19.54 -8.24 -11.57
C SER A 98 -18.79 -9.57 -11.60
N TYR A 99 -17.53 -9.52 -12.00
CA TYR A 99 -16.60 -10.61 -11.82
C TYR A 99 -16.30 -10.81 -10.33
N ARG A 100 -16.11 -12.08 -9.95
CA ARG A 100 -15.80 -12.47 -8.59
C ARG A 100 -14.62 -13.40 -8.60
N TRP A 101 -13.57 -13.02 -7.91
CA TRP A 101 -12.35 -13.80 -7.75
C TRP A 101 -12.26 -14.33 -6.32
N HIS A 102 -12.43 -15.62 -6.15
CA HIS A 102 -12.37 -16.27 -4.84
C HIS A 102 -11.08 -17.08 -4.74
N THR A 103 -10.25 -16.79 -3.75
CA THR A 103 -9.00 -17.50 -3.49
C THR A 103 -9.02 -18.17 -2.12
N LYS A 104 -8.41 -19.36 -2.05
CA LYS A 104 -8.19 -20.10 -0.81
C LYS A 104 -6.87 -20.86 -0.90
N GLY A 105 -5.87 -20.43 -0.13
CA GLY A 105 -4.50 -20.90 -0.29
C GLY A 105 -4.01 -20.63 -1.71
N GLU A 106 -3.39 -21.61 -2.34
CA GLU A 106 -2.85 -21.52 -3.70
C GLU A 106 -3.91 -21.75 -4.81
N ARG A 107 -5.20 -21.76 -4.47
CA ARG A 107 -6.28 -22.02 -5.42
C ARG A 107 -7.17 -20.81 -5.59
N GLY A 108 -7.68 -20.65 -6.81
CA GLY A 108 -8.63 -19.63 -7.15
C GLY A 108 -9.75 -20.12 -8.07
N ARG A 109 -10.85 -19.38 -8.07
CA ARG A 109 -11.98 -19.56 -8.97
C ARG A 109 -12.47 -18.21 -9.43
N LEU A 110 -12.67 -18.05 -10.74
CA LEU A 110 -13.30 -16.86 -11.32
C LEU A 110 -14.75 -17.19 -11.64
N SER A 111 -15.66 -16.37 -11.16
CA SER A 111 -17.07 -16.44 -11.47
C SER A 111 -17.60 -15.06 -11.90
N PHE A 112 -18.78 -15.03 -12.41
CA PHE A 112 -19.50 -13.84 -12.85
C PHE A 112 -20.93 -13.86 -12.33
N MET A 113 -21.44 -12.70 -11.96
CA MET A 113 -22.82 -12.51 -11.60
C MET A 113 -23.34 -11.24 -12.28
N ALA A 114 -24.36 -11.40 -13.13
CA ALA A 114 -24.97 -10.25 -13.78
C ALA A 114 -25.61 -9.29 -12.77
N ALA A 115 -25.78 -8.03 -13.13
CA ALA A 115 -26.38 -7.00 -12.29
C ALA A 115 -27.88 -7.13 -12.06
N ASP A 116 -28.48 -8.24 -12.43
CA ASP A 116 -29.88 -8.60 -12.22
C ASP A 116 -30.06 -9.25 -10.84
N HIS A 117 -30.99 -8.76 -10.04
CA HIS A 117 -31.31 -9.29 -8.71
C HIS A 117 -31.76 -10.76 -8.70
N THR A 118 -32.10 -11.33 -9.85
CA THR A 118 -32.43 -12.76 -10.02
C THR A 118 -31.25 -13.59 -10.53
N ALA A 119 -30.14 -12.93 -10.90
CA ALA A 119 -28.99 -13.60 -11.45
C ALA A 119 -28.33 -14.54 -10.46
N LYS A 120 -27.88 -15.67 -10.98
CA LYS A 120 -27.07 -16.63 -10.23
C LYS A 120 -25.61 -16.40 -10.60
N GLU A 121 -24.74 -16.68 -9.63
CA GLU A 121 -23.31 -16.69 -9.87
C GLU A 121 -22.94 -17.88 -10.77
N GLU A 122 -22.27 -17.61 -11.88
CA GLU A 122 -21.81 -18.61 -12.85
C GLU A 122 -20.30 -18.75 -12.76
N SER A 123 -19.80 -19.99 -12.67
CA SER A 123 -18.36 -20.23 -12.74
C SER A 123 -17.86 -20.01 -14.17
N ILE A 124 -16.78 -19.24 -14.30
CA ILE A 124 -16.10 -18.98 -15.58
C ILE A 124 -14.83 -19.81 -15.69
N LEU A 125 -14.03 -19.82 -14.63
CA LEU A 125 -12.78 -20.58 -14.55
C LEU A 125 -12.70 -21.25 -13.19
N ASP A 126 -12.58 -22.54 -13.21
CA ASP A 126 -12.39 -23.36 -12.03
C ASP A 126 -10.95 -23.86 -11.93
N ASP A 127 -10.61 -24.41 -10.77
CA ASP A 127 -9.34 -25.08 -10.47
C ASP A 127 -8.10 -24.27 -10.90
N CYS A 128 -8.14 -22.96 -10.71
CA CYS A 128 -6.98 -22.11 -10.91
C CYS A 128 -5.95 -22.38 -9.83
N LYS A 129 -4.74 -22.77 -10.21
CA LYS A 129 -3.62 -23.05 -9.30
C LYS A 129 -2.58 -21.96 -9.45
N GLU A 130 -2.15 -21.42 -8.32
CA GLU A 130 -1.05 -20.47 -8.30
C GLU A 130 0.24 -21.13 -8.79
N LEU A 131 0.89 -20.45 -9.71
CA LEU A 131 2.20 -20.87 -10.21
C LEU A 131 3.29 -20.38 -9.27
N PRO A 132 4.37 -21.17 -9.10
CA PRO A 132 5.51 -20.70 -8.30
C PRO A 132 5.99 -19.34 -8.81
N GLY A 133 6.18 -18.40 -7.91
CA GLY A 133 6.73 -17.09 -8.24
C GLY A 133 8.12 -17.23 -8.88
N LEU A 134 8.39 -16.41 -9.90
CA LEU A 134 9.75 -16.28 -10.40
C LEU A 134 10.58 -15.60 -9.29
N LYS A 135 11.51 -16.36 -8.73
CA LYS A 135 12.51 -15.82 -7.79
C LYS A 135 13.53 -15.00 -8.54
#